data_05d40b35632987831fa07c5e1b15027d
#
_entry.id   05d40b35632987831fa07c5e1b15027d
#
_cell.length_a   1.000
_cell.length_b   1.000
_cell.length_c   1.000
_cell.angle_alpha   90.00
_cell.angle_beta   90.00
_cell.angle_gamma   90.00
#
_symmetry.space_group_name_H-M   'P 1'
#
loop_
_entity.id
_entity.type
_entity.pdbx_description
1 polymer ?
#
loop_
_entity_poly.entity_id
_entity_poly.type
_entity_poly.pdbx_seq_one_letter_code
_entity_poly.pdbx_strand_id
1 'polypeptide(L)'
;MPKGYILSAHRSEANPVKKAAYNLLAKDALEKAGGKIIAMAKIDGKLSVYENGIKQSTVLIEFNSYDEAINAYHSSEYQKALTALDNGADRDIRIFEGV
;
A
#
# COMPACT_ATOMS: atom_id res chain seq x y z
N MET A 1 18.78 -13.29 -1.08
CA MET A 1 17.98 -12.42 -1.99
C MET A 1 17.38 -11.27 -1.20
N PRO A 2 17.59 -10.03 -1.62
CA PRO A 2 16.93 -8.91 -0.96
C PRO A 2 15.42 -9.01 -1.05
N LYS A 3 14.75 -8.52 -0.02
CA LYS A 3 13.29 -8.41 -0.01
C LYS A 3 12.84 -7.30 -0.95
N GLY A 4 11.55 -7.32 -1.32
CA GLY A 4 10.91 -6.23 -2.03
C GLY A 4 9.84 -5.59 -1.16
N TYR A 5 9.59 -4.31 -1.38
CA TYR A 5 8.64 -3.56 -0.55
C TYR A 5 7.72 -2.71 -1.39
N ILE A 6 6.48 -2.62 -0.95
CA ILE A 6 5.54 -1.59 -1.41
C ILE A 6 5.31 -0.65 -0.24
N LEU A 7 5.65 0.63 -0.43
CA LEU A 7 5.33 1.70 0.51
C LEU A 7 4.15 2.48 -0.03
N SER A 8 3.06 2.51 0.73
CA SER A 8 1.87 3.29 0.39
C SER A 8 1.73 4.41 1.41
N ALA A 9 1.83 5.65 0.95
CA ALA A 9 1.66 6.83 1.79
C ALA A 9 0.57 7.71 1.18
N HIS A 10 -0.48 7.96 1.95
CA HIS A 10 -1.56 8.85 1.50
C HIS A 10 -1.08 10.29 1.50
N ARG A 11 -1.56 11.07 0.56
CA ARG A 11 -1.28 12.51 0.45
C ARG A 11 -2.42 13.36 0.99
N SER A 12 -3.60 12.76 1.11
CA SER A 12 -4.79 13.39 1.65
C SER A 12 -5.71 12.30 2.20
N GLU A 13 -6.77 12.71 2.89
CA GLU A 13 -7.75 11.76 3.40
C GLU A 13 -8.50 11.09 2.24
N ALA A 14 -8.58 9.77 2.27
CA ALA A 14 -9.27 9.01 1.25
C ALA A 14 -10.79 9.09 1.43
N ASN A 15 -11.53 8.88 0.32
CA ASN A 15 -12.97 8.68 0.38
C ASN A 15 -13.25 7.42 1.20
N PRO A 16 -13.98 7.49 2.32
CA PRO A 16 -14.11 6.35 3.23
C PRO A 16 -14.86 5.17 2.63
N VAL A 17 -15.86 5.41 1.79
CA VAL A 17 -16.63 4.33 1.15
C VAL A 17 -15.78 3.59 0.13
N LYS A 18 -15.08 4.33 -0.72
CA LYS A 18 -14.20 3.75 -1.75
C LYS A 18 -13.01 3.04 -1.12
N LYS A 19 -12.44 3.60 -0.06
CA LYS A 19 -11.34 2.97 0.65
C LYS A 19 -11.77 1.66 1.30
N ALA A 20 -12.97 1.60 1.88
CA ALA A 20 -13.49 0.37 2.47
C ALA A 20 -13.65 -0.73 1.40
N ALA A 21 -14.20 -0.40 0.24
CA ALA A 21 -14.33 -1.33 -0.87
C ALA A 21 -12.95 -1.81 -1.37
N TYR A 22 -11.99 -0.89 -1.48
CA TYR A 22 -10.62 -1.22 -1.83
C TYR A 22 -10.00 -2.19 -0.82
N ASN A 23 -10.13 -1.90 0.48
CA ASN A 23 -9.51 -2.71 1.53
C ASN A 23 -10.01 -4.16 1.53
N LEU A 24 -11.28 -4.38 1.24
CA LEU A 24 -11.85 -5.73 1.16
C LEU A 24 -11.15 -6.58 0.09
N LEU A 25 -10.71 -5.98 -1.00
CA LEU A 25 -10.07 -6.69 -2.11
C LEU A 25 -8.55 -6.69 -2.00
N ALA A 26 -7.97 -5.56 -1.58
CA ALA A 26 -6.53 -5.37 -1.60
C ALA A 26 -5.79 -6.29 -0.63
N LYS A 27 -6.32 -6.48 0.57
CA LYS A 27 -5.67 -7.32 1.57
C LYS A 27 -5.50 -8.75 1.05
N ASP A 28 -6.58 -9.34 0.53
CA ASP A 28 -6.53 -10.69 -0.02
C ASP A 28 -5.61 -10.78 -1.24
N ALA A 29 -5.69 -9.79 -2.14
CA ALA A 29 -4.88 -9.77 -3.35
C ALA A 29 -3.38 -9.75 -3.01
N LEU A 30 -2.98 -8.90 -2.07
CA LEU A 30 -1.58 -8.75 -1.69
C LEU A 30 -1.08 -9.97 -0.91
N GLU A 31 -1.88 -10.53 -0.02
CA GLU A 31 -1.52 -11.74 0.72
C GLU A 31 -1.34 -12.94 -0.22
N LYS A 32 -2.25 -13.13 -1.18
CA LYS A 32 -2.13 -14.19 -2.18
C LYS A 32 -0.89 -14.05 -3.04
N ALA A 33 -0.44 -12.82 -3.27
CA ALA A 33 0.76 -12.53 -4.04
C ALA A 33 2.05 -12.64 -3.21
N GLY A 34 1.95 -13.03 -1.94
CA GLY A 34 3.10 -13.22 -1.06
C GLY A 34 3.44 -12.01 -0.19
N GLY A 35 2.57 -11.02 -0.16
CA GLY A 35 2.79 -9.81 0.64
C GLY A 35 2.43 -9.97 2.10
N LYS A 36 3.18 -9.27 2.96
CA LYS A 36 2.95 -9.22 4.39
C LYS A 36 3.06 -7.78 4.85
N ILE A 37 2.03 -7.27 5.51
CA ILE A 37 2.10 -5.94 6.12
C ILE A 37 3.03 -6.03 7.32
N ILE A 38 4.12 -5.27 7.29
CA ILE A 38 5.12 -5.28 8.36
C ILE A 38 5.17 -3.98 9.15
N ALA A 39 4.55 -2.92 8.64
CA ALA A 39 4.40 -1.66 9.37
C ALA A 39 3.19 -0.92 8.83
N MET A 40 2.46 -0.29 9.72
CA MET A 40 1.26 0.46 9.35
C MET A 40 0.97 1.51 10.41
N ALA A 41 0.64 2.71 9.98
CA ALA A 41 0.22 3.77 10.87
C ALA A 41 -0.97 4.53 10.30
N LYS A 42 -1.96 4.78 11.13
CA LYS A 42 -3.05 5.71 10.80
C LYS A 42 -2.60 7.11 11.12
N ILE A 43 -3.32 8.11 10.58
CA ILE A 43 -2.99 9.53 10.78
C ILE A 43 -2.88 9.91 12.26
N ASP A 44 -3.71 9.32 13.11
CA ASP A 44 -3.75 9.59 14.56
C ASP A 44 -2.95 8.56 15.38
N GLY A 45 -2.23 7.67 14.72
CA GLY A 45 -1.41 6.66 15.37
C GLY A 45 0.02 7.14 15.61
N LYS A 46 0.91 6.17 15.87
CA LYS A 46 2.34 6.47 16.06
C LYS A 46 2.99 6.72 14.70
N LEU A 47 2.86 7.94 14.24
CA LEU A 47 3.38 8.39 12.96
C LEU A 47 3.98 9.77 13.14
N SER A 48 5.26 9.89 12.84
CA SER A 48 5.97 11.17 12.83
C SER A 48 6.45 11.45 11.43
N VAL A 49 6.24 12.65 10.94
CA VAL A 49 6.75 13.09 9.64
C VAL A 49 7.59 14.33 9.82
N TYR A 50 8.60 14.46 8.96
CA TYR A 50 9.58 15.54 9.03
C TYR A 50 9.76 16.12 7.64
N GLU A 51 10.30 17.32 7.60
CA GLU A 51 10.64 18.02 6.36
C GLU A 51 9.40 18.16 5.47
N ASN A 52 9.39 17.57 4.28
CA ASN A 52 8.25 17.67 3.37
C ASN A 52 7.28 16.49 3.48
N GLY A 53 7.40 15.66 4.52
CA GLY A 53 6.48 14.55 4.74
C GLY A 53 5.07 15.03 5.02
N ILE A 54 4.09 14.30 4.51
CA ILE A 54 2.67 14.60 4.75
C ILE A 54 2.14 13.62 5.79
N LYS A 55 1.57 14.14 6.88
CA LYS A 55 1.07 13.28 7.96
C LYS A 55 -0.29 12.67 7.58
N GLN A 56 -0.22 11.50 6.94
CA GLN A 56 -1.38 10.73 6.51
C GLN A 56 -1.06 9.24 6.65
N SER A 57 -2.07 8.39 6.52
CA SER A 57 -1.92 6.93 6.66
C SER A 57 -0.77 6.40 5.81
N THR A 58 0.04 5.52 6.40
CA THR A 58 1.23 4.96 5.76
C THR A 58 1.28 3.46 6.03
N VAL A 59 1.62 2.67 5.01
CA VAL A 59 1.68 1.21 5.11
C VAL A 59 2.93 0.72 4.39
N LEU A 60 3.62 -0.27 4.99
CA LEU A 60 4.75 -0.94 4.37
C LEU A 60 4.45 -2.44 4.24
N ILE A 61 4.56 -2.95 3.02
CA ILE A 61 4.27 -4.35 2.71
C ILE A 61 5.54 -5.00 2.19
N GLU A 62 5.89 -6.15 2.76
CA GLU A 62 7.09 -6.90 2.39
C GLU A 62 6.74 -8.08 1.50
N PHE A 63 7.57 -8.30 0.49
CA PHE A 63 7.53 -9.47 -0.39
C PHE A 63 8.91 -10.13 -0.40
N ASN A 64 9.00 -11.37 -0.87
CA ASN A 64 10.29 -12.08 -0.91
C ASN A 64 11.30 -11.45 -1.87
N SER A 65 10.82 -10.70 -2.86
CA SER A 65 11.70 -10.03 -3.83
C SER A 65 11.02 -8.79 -4.40
N TYR A 66 11.83 -7.93 -5.02
CA TYR A 66 11.35 -6.79 -5.76
C TYR A 66 10.39 -7.21 -6.87
N ASP A 67 10.74 -8.27 -7.63
CA ASP A 67 9.89 -8.75 -8.73
C ASP A 67 8.54 -9.23 -8.23
N GLU A 68 8.49 -9.90 -7.08
CA GLU A 68 7.21 -10.29 -6.48
C GLU A 68 6.36 -9.08 -6.09
N ALA A 69 6.97 -8.03 -5.56
CA ALA A 69 6.26 -6.80 -5.21
C ALA A 69 5.67 -6.14 -6.47
N ILE A 70 6.45 -6.05 -7.54
CA ILE A 70 5.99 -5.53 -8.82
C ILE A 70 4.83 -6.37 -9.36
N ASN A 71 4.98 -7.69 -9.36
CA ASN A 71 3.95 -8.59 -9.87
C ASN A 71 2.65 -8.49 -9.05
N ALA A 72 2.77 -8.32 -7.74
CA ALA A 72 1.62 -8.14 -6.87
C ALA A 72 0.81 -6.88 -7.24
N TYR A 73 1.50 -5.77 -7.46
CA TYR A 73 0.85 -4.53 -7.85
C TYR A 73 0.10 -4.68 -9.19
N HIS A 74 0.70 -5.39 -10.14
CA HIS A 74 0.11 -5.58 -11.46
C HIS A 74 -0.81 -6.79 -11.57
N SER A 75 -1.02 -7.55 -10.48
CA SER A 75 -1.91 -8.71 -10.50
C SER A 75 -3.35 -8.29 -10.82
N SER A 76 -4.11 -9.18 -11.47
CA SER A 76 -5.49 -8.87 -11.81
C SER A 76 -6.35 -8.62 -10.57
N GLU A 77 -6.09 -9.34 -9.49
CA GLU A 77 -6.80 -9.18 -8.22
C GLU A 77 -6.56 -7.80 -7.61
N TYR A 78 -5.31 -7.34 -7.61
CA TYR A 78 -5.00 -6.01 -7.08
C TYR A 78 -5.55 -4.90 -7.97
N GLN A 79 -5.53 -5.09 -9.28
CA GLN A 79 -6.11 -4.13 -10.22
C GLN A 79 -7.63 -3.98 -10.00
N LYS A 80 -8.32 -5.06 -9.62
CA LYS A 80 -9.73 -4.98 -9.22
C LYS A 80 -9.91 -4.13 -7.96
N ALA A 81 -8.98 -4.23 -7.00
CA ALA A 81 -9.01 -3.38 -5.82
C ALA A 81 -8.83 -1.91 -6.19
N LEU A 82 -7.93 -1.60 -7.11
CA LEU A 82 -7.74 -0.22 -7.60
C LEU A 82 -8.99 0.30 -8.30
N THR A 83 -9.68 -0.55 -9.06
CA THR A 83 -10.95 -0.17 -9.69
C THR A 83 -12.00 0.18 -8.62
N ALA A 84 -12.06 -0.59 -7.54
CA ALA A 84 -12.98 -0.29 -6.43
C ALA A 84 -12.62 1.02 -5.72
N LEU A 85 -11.34 1.36 -5.67
CA LEU A 85 -10.87 2.62 -5.09
C LEU A 85 -11.31 3.83 -5.95
N ASP A 86 -11.35 3.67 -7.28
CA ASP A 86 -11.95 4.63 -8.22
C ASP A 86 -11.55 6.07 -7.95
N ASN A 87 -10.27 6.37 -7.94
CA ASN A 87 -9.71 7.70 -7.64
C ASN A 87 -10.12 8.25 -6.25
N GLY A 88 -10.55 7.39 -5.34
CA GLY A 88 -10.95 7.77 -3.99
C GLY A 88 -9.80 8.07 -3.05
N ALA A 89 -8.57 7.94 -3.48
CA ALA A 89 -7.39 8.25 -2.68
C ALA A 89 -6.29 8.86 -3.55
N ASP A 90 -5.56 9.81 -2.95
CA ASP A 90 -4.35 10.37 -3.52
C ASP A 90 -3.19 9.81 -2.70
N ARG A 91 -2.36 8.98 -3.32
CA ARG A 91 -1.31 8.24 -2.62
C ARG A 91 0.02 8.34 -3.36
N ASP A 92 1.10 8.29 -2.58
CA ASP A 92 2.45 8.09 -3.08
C ASP A 92 2.75 6.60 -2.91
N ILE A 93 2.85 5.87 -4.01
CA ILE A 93 3.16 4.43 -4.01
C ILE A 93 4.58 4.25 -4.51
N ARG A 94 5.41 3.60 -3.71
CA ARG A 94 6.78 3.28 -4.09
C ARG A 94 7.03 1.80 -3.94
N ILE A 95 7.68 1.21 -4.94
CA ILE A 95 8.10 -0.18 -4.92
C ILE A 95 9.60 -0.20 -5.05
N PHE A 96 10.29 -0.82 -4.10
CA PHE A 96 11.74 -0.76 -4.06
C PHE A 96 12.32 -2.03 -3.41
N GLU A 97 13.61 -2.23 -3.62
CA GLU A 97 14.32 -3.40 -3.13
C GLU A 97 14.98 -3.11 -1.79
N GLY A 98 14.98 -4.11 -0.91
CA GLY A 98 15.68 -4.05 0.36
C GLY A 98 17.20 -4.18 0.18
N VAL A 99 17.91 -3.96 1.26
CA VAL A 99 19.37 -4.09 1.28
C VAL A 99 19.80 -5.52 1.57
#